data_c2b0c3b216ffdf645e6831c5afbf913a
#
_entry.id   c2b0c3b216ffdf645e6831c5afbf913a
#
_cell.length_a   1.000
_cell.length_b   1.000
_cell.length_c   1.000
_cell.angle_alpha   90.00
_cell.angle_beta   90.00
_cell.angle_gamma   90.00
#
_symmetry.space_group_name_H-M   'P 1'
#
loop_
_entity.id
_entity.type
_entity.pdbx_description
1 polymer ?
#
loop_
_entity_poly.entity_id
_entity_poly.type
_entity_poly.pdbx_seq_one_letter_code
_entity_poly.pdbx_strand_id
1 'polypeptide(L)'
;MMSLRSIKYQRGQAVVELTFSFLIFMTVFYGIIEFSHLLYTKVTLQNALRSAGRYMVTGRTGQDGNGNNIPRDQMIHDVFCNNLIAIGVPCPSVSDFQFTCLPNGGTPISCSGGGPDETVMVTVNLNKPPLIPFFSQFFPAGGVGFQLHTTWKNEPYTTS
;
A
#
# COMPACT_ATOMS: atom_id res chain seq x y z
N MET A 1 -14.94 66.53 11.00
CA MET A 1 -15.93 65.43 10.84
C MET A 1 -15.27 64.32 10.10
N MET A 2 -14.68 63.39 10.79
CA MET A 2 -14.02 62.22 10.19
C MET A 2 -15.06 61.16 9.81
N SER A 3 -15.14 60.83 8.53
CA SER A 3 -16.21 60.04 7.92
C SER A 3 -16.22 58.60 8.43
N LEU A 4 -17.22 58.25 9.21
CA LEU A 4 -17.52 56.89 9.67
C LEU A 4 -17.80 55.86 8.53
N ARG A 5 -17.84 56.29 7.27
CA ARG A 5 -18.04 55.46 6.09
C ARG A 5 -16.81 54.62 5.76
N SER A 6 -15.61 55.04 6.07
CA SER A 6 -14.35 54.35 5.76
C SER A 6 -14.16 53.06 6.58
N ILE A 7 -14.63 53.05 7.83
CA ILE A 7 -14.42 51.91 8.76
C ILE A 7 -15.27 50.67 8.41
N LYS A 8 -16.49 50.89 7.88
CA LYS A 8 -17.36 49.75 7.46
C LYS A 8 -16.86 49.03 6.21
N TYR A 9 -16.24 49.76 5.29
CA TYR A 9 -15.68 49.17 4.05
C TYR A 9 -14.43 48.31 4.32
N GLN A 10 -13.58 48.76 5.25
CA GLN A 10 -12.37 48.03 5.64
C GLN A 10 -12.68 46.72 6.38
N ARG A 11 -13.77 46.64 7.14
CA ARG A 11 -14.17 45.39 7.83
C ARG A 11 -14.64 44.30 6.86
N GLY A 12 -15.32 44.66 5.77
CA GLY A 12 -15.72 43.73 4.73
C GLY A 12 -14.53 43.14 3.96
N GLN A 13 -13.55 43.99 3.64
CA GLN A 13 -12.33 43.55 2.93
C GLN A 13 -11.50 42.56 3.76
N ALA A 14 -11.33 42.83 5.06
CA ALA A 14 -10.59 41.94 5.96
C ALA A 14 -11.25 40.55 6.08
N VAL A 15 -12.58 40.46 6.05
CA VAL A 15 -13.31 39.19 6.09
C VAL A 15 -13.04 38.35 4.80
N VAL A 16 -13.06 39.03 3.64
CA VAL A 16 -12.78 38.35 2.36
C VAL A 16 -11.35 37.83 2.31
N GLU A 17 -10.37 38.62 2.75
CA GLU A 17 -8.97 38.25 2.81
C GLU A 17 -8.74 37.07 3.78
N LEU A 18 -9.36 37.11 4.96
CA LEU A 18 -9.31 36.03 5.92
C LEU A 18 -9.90 34.72 5.34
N THR A 19 -11.05 34.82 4.67
CA THR A 19 -11.71 33.66 4.06
C THR A 19 -10.81 33.02 3.00
N PHE A 20 -10.18 33.81 2.16
CA PHE A 20 -9.29 33.32 1.10
C PHE A 20 -8.03 32.68 1.69
N SER A 21 -7.41 33.32 2.66
CA SER A 21 -6.24 32.78 3.37
C SER A 21 -6.57 31.49 4.12
N PHE A 22 -7.75 31.40 4.74
CA PHE A 22 -8.23 30.21 5.42
C PHE A 22 -8.45 29.04 4.45
N LEU A 23 -9.00 29.31 3.26
CA LEU A 23 -9.20 28.30 2.22
C LEU A 23 -7.87 27.69 1.75
N ILE A 24 -6.88 28.55 1.49
CA ILE A 24 -5.52 28.10 1.13
C ILE A 24 -4.91 27.28 2.26
N PHE A 25 -4.99 27.77 3.50
CA PHE A 25 -4.48 27.07 4.67
C PHE A 25 -5.12 25.69 4.82
N MET A 26 -6.44 25.58 4.72
CA MET A 26 -7.14 24.29 4.82
C MET A 26 -6.75 23.32 3.70
N THR A 27 -6.57 23.81 2.47
CA THR A 27 -6.14 22.99 1.35
C THR A 27 -4.76 22.39 1.60
N VAL A 28 -3.80 23.19 2.07
CA VAL A 28 -2.45 22.72 2.41
C VAL A 28 -2.50 21.75 3.59
N PHE A 29 -3.28 22.06 4.62
CA PHE A 29 -3.41 21.23 5.81
C PHE A 29 -3.95 19.83 5.48
N TYR A 30 -5.04 19.76 4.71
CA TYR A 30 -5.58 18.48 4.27
C TYR A 30 -4.64 17.74 3.31
N GLY A 31 -3.91 18.45 2.47
CA GLY A 31 -2.88 17.87 1.62
C GLY A 31 -1.77 17.18 2.41
N ILE A 32 -1.32 17.77 3.50
CA ILE A 32 -0.30 17.19 4.40
C ILE A 32 -0.84 15.91 5.05
N ILE A 33 -2.07 15.92 5.54
CA ILE A 33 -2.71 14.74 6.15
C ILE A 33 -2.78 13.59 5.12
N GLU A 34 -3.28 13.87 3.93
CA GLU A 34 -3.42 12.88 2.86
C GLU A 34 -2.06 12.28 2.50
N PHE A 35 -1.06 13.11 2.27
CA PHE A 35 0.28 12.65 1.92
C PHE A 35 0.91 11.80 3.03
N SER A 36 0.78 12.21 4.29
CA SER A 36 1.26 11.46 5.44
C SER A 36 0.61 10.08 5.53
N HIS A 37 -0.70 10.01 5.28
CA HIS A 37 -1.44 8.76 5.28
C HIS A 37 -1.02 7.83 4.13
N LEU A 38 -0.74 8.36 2.94
CA LEU A 38 -0.23 7.59 1.81
C LEU A 38 1.17 7.02 2.10
N LEU A 39 2.06 7.83 2.67
CA LEU A 39 3.40 7.37 3.08
C LEU A 39 3.34 6.28 4.14
N TYR A 40 2.51 6.47 5.17
CA TYR A 40 2.29 5.47 6.20
C TYR A 40 1.80 4.16 5.60
N THR A 41 0.82 4.21 4.71
CA THR A 41 0.31 3.05 4.00
C THR A 41 1.41 2.33 3.24
N LYS A 42 2.22 3.06 2.47
CA LYS A 42 3.34 2.49 1.69
C LYS A 42 4.33 1.74 2.58
N VAL A 43 4.74 2.34 3.69
CA VAL A 43 5.70 1.73 4.63
C VAL A 43 5.12 0.45 5.25
N THR A 44 3.85 0.50 5.65
CA THR A 44 3.18 -0.67 6.25
C THR A 44 3.01 -1.81 5.25
N LEU A 45 2.63 -1.50 4.01
CA LEU A 45 2.55 -2.48 2.93
C LEU A 45 3.90 -3.15 2.66
N GLN A 46 5.00 -2.38 2.64
CA GLN A 46 6.35 -2.94 2.47
C GLN A 46 6.74 -3.84 3.64
N ASN A 47 6.39 -3.48 4.87
CA ASN A 47 6.66 -4.30 6.05
C ASN A 47 5.83 -5.59 6.04
N ALA A 48 4.56 -5.52 5.64
CA ALA A 48 3.70 -6.69 5.47
C ALA A 48 4.29 -7.67 4.43
N LEU A 49 4.75 -7.14 3.29
CA LEU A 49 5.36 -7.95 2.24
C LEU A 49 6.68 -8.61 2.70
N ARG A 50 7.50 -7.89 3.49
CA ARG A 50 8.71 -8.46 4.09
C ARG A 50 8.41 -9.55 5.10
N SER A 51 7.36 -9.38 5.91
CA SER A 51 6.91 -10.41 6.85
C SER A 51 6.44 -11.67 6.12
N ALA A 52 5.65 -11.53 5.08
CA ALA A 52 5.21 -12.63 4.22
C ALA A 52 6.42 -13.34 3.56
N GLY A 53 7.42 -12.57 3.11
CA GLY A 53 8.64 -13.09 2.52
C GLY A 53 9.45 -14.01 3.44
N ARG A 54 9.50 -13.71 4.72
CA ARG A 54 10.18 -14.60 5.69
C ARG A 54 9.54 -15.99 5.75
N TYR A 55 8.23 -16.08 5.63
CA TYR A 55 7.53 -17.35 5.53
C TYR A 55 7.91 -18.11 4.25
N MET A 56 8.04 -17.39 3.14
CA MET A 56 8.44 -17.97 1.87
C MET A 56 9.84 -18.59 1.94
N VAL A 57 10.81 -17.82 2.47
CA VAL A 57 12.23 -18.22 2.53
C VAL A 57 12.44 -19.53 3.28
N THR A 58 11.70 -19.75 4.37
CA THR A 58 11.85 -20.95 5.22
C THR A 58 11.15 -22.19 4.67
N GLY A 59 10.54 -22.13 3.50
CA GLY A 59 9.85 -23.27 2.88
C GLY A 59 8.68 -23.84 3.68
N ARG A 60 8.20 -23.08 4.68
CA ARG A 60 7.07 -23.54 5.51
C ARG A 60 5.82 -23.66 4.64
N THR A 61 5.18 -24.80 4.74
CA THR A 61 3.82 -25.03 4.23
C THR A 61 2.85 -24.99 5.40
N GLY A 62 1.70 -24.34 5.20
CA GLY A 62 0.58 -24.40 6.15
C GLY A 62 -0.34 -25.56 5.82
N GLN A 63 -1.14 -25.95 6.80
CA GLN A 63 -2.26 -26.86 6.58
C GLN A 63 -3.56 -26.11 6.87
N ASP A 64 -4.59 -26.38 6.07
CA ASP A 64 -5.93 -25.91 6.33
C ASP A 64 -6.53 -26.70 7.54
N GLY A 65 -7.71 -26.23 8.03
CA GLY A 65 -8.41 -26.92 9.13
C GLY A 65 -8.78 -28.38 8.84
N ASN A 66 -8.61 -28.85 7.61
CA ASN A 66 -8.88 -30.22 7.15
C ASN A 66 -7.59 -31.04 6.95
N GLY A 67 -6.42 -30.48 7.23
CA GLY A 67 -5.14 -31.13 7.08
C GLY A 67 -4.54 -31.13 5.67
N ASN A 68 -5.16 -30.40 4.72
CA ASN A 68 -4.59 -30.27 3.37
C ASN A 68 -3.50 -29.20 3.36
N ASN A 69 -2.45 -29.42 2.56
CA ASN A 69 -1.39 -28.44 2.39
C ASN A 69 -1.91 -27.20 1.65
N ILE A 70 -1.73 -26.03 2.24
CA ILE A 70 -2.03 -24.74 1.62
C ILE A 70 -0.92 -24.43 0.62
N PRO A 71 -1.23 -24.06 -0.64
CA PRO A 71 -0.23 -23.57 -1.58
C PRO A 71 0.55 -22.38 -1.03
N ARG A 72 1.83 -22.28 -1.35
CA ARG A 72 2.73 -21.26 -0.77
C ARG A 72 2.31 -19.83 -1.14
N ASP A 73 1.85 -19.62 -2.36
CA ASP A 73 1.31 -18.34 -2.84
C ASP A 73 0.10 -17.89 -2.02
N GLN A 74 -0.81 -18.81 -1.70
CA GLN A 74 -1.96 -18.51 -0.84
C GLN A 74 -1.53 -18.20 0.59
N MET A 75 -0.56 -18.93 1.14
CA MET A 75 -0.05 -18.65 2.48
C MET A 75 0.62 -17.28 2.58
N ILE A 76 1.39 -16.88 1.56
CA ILE A 76 2.02 -15.57 1.48
C ILE A 76 0.95 -14.47 1.44
N HIS A 77 -0.08 -14.68 0.62
CA HIS A 77 -1.25 -13.80 0.56
C HIS A 77 -1.89 -13.64 1.94
N ASP A 78 -2.15 -14.74 2.66
CA ASP A 78 -2.82 -14.71 3.95
C ASP A 78 -1.98 -13.99 5.03
N VAL A 79 -0.68 -14.27 5.08
CA VAL A 79 0.25 -13.57 6.00
C VAL A 79 0.33 -12.09 5.67
N PHE A 80 0.35 -11.73 4.38
CA PHE A 80 0.34 -10.34 3.95
C PHE A 80 -0.97 -9.67 4.39
N CYS A 81 -2.12 -10.26 4.09
CA CYS A 81 -3.43 -9.72 4.41
C CYS A 81 -3.68 -9.57 5.91
N ASN A 82 -3.24 -10.51 6.73
CA ASN A 82 -3.35 -10.40 8.18
C ASN A 82 -2.62 -9.17 8.73
N ASN A 83 -1.52 -8.76 8.10
CA ASN A 83 -0.81 -7.53 8.48
C ASN A 83 -1.52 -6.25 8.00
N LEU A 84 -2.41 -6.34 6.99
CA LEU A 84 -3.15 -5.20 6.46
C LEU A 84 -4.41 -4.87 7.25
N ILE A 85 -5.01 -5.84 7.93
CA ILE A 85 -6.23 -5.65 8.75
C ILE A 85 -6.04 -4.51 9.75
N ALA A 86 -4.84 -4.42 10.35
CA ALA A 86 -4.51 -3.40 11.35
C ALA A 86 -4.55 -1.95 10.82
N ILE A 87 -4.44 -1.76 9.51
CA ILE A 87 -4.40 -0.42 8.86
C ILE A 87 -5.62 -0.13 8.00
N GLY A 88 -6.63 -1.01 8.01
CA GLY A 88 -7.86 -0.83 7.24
C GLY A 88 -7.65 -0.75 5.72
N VAL A 89 -6.58 -1.37 5.21
CA VAL A 89 -6.36 -1.51 3.76
C VAL A 89 -7.05 -2.80 3.32
N PRO A 90 -7.90 -2.76 2.28
CA PRO A 90 -8.49 -3.97 1.76
C PRO A 90 -7.41 -4.92 1.26
N CYS A 91 -7.60 -6.21 1.55
CA CYS A 91 -6.69 -7.25 1.07
C CYS A 91 -6.82 -7.36 -0.46
N PRO A 92 -5.70 -7.33 -1.21
CA PRO A 92 -5.70 -7.58 -2.65
C PRO A 92 -6.09 -9.04 -2.94
N SER A 93 -6.52 -9.32 -4.15
CA SER A 93 -6.77 -10.70 -4.59
C SER A 93 -5.47 -11.47 -4.75
N VAL A 94 -5.51 -12.79 -4.68
CA VAL A 94 -4.33 -13.64 -4.97
C VAL A 94 -3.79 -13.38 -6.39
N SER A 95 -4.66 -13.04 -7.33
CA SER A 95 -4.30 -12.68 -8.71
C SER A 95 -3.49 -11.38 -8.84
N ASP A 96 -3.52 -10.50 -7.83
CA ASP A 96 -2.74 -9.26 -7.80
C ASP A 96 -1.27 -9.50 -7.39
N PHE A 97 -0.98 -10.72 -6.92
CA PHE A 97 0.37 -11.17 -6.62
C PHE A 97 0.97 -11.86 -7.84
N GLN A 98 2.11 -11.34 -8.29
CA GLN A 98 2.89 -11.94 -9.37
C GLN A 98 4.17 -12.50 -8.79
N PHE A 99 4.32 -13.81 -8.89
CA PHE A 99 5.51 -14.54 -8.45
C PHE A 99 6.38 -14.85 -9.67
N THR A 100 7.64 -14.46 -9.61
CA THR A 100 8.64 -14.75 -10.63
C THR A 100 9.82 -15.44 -9.98
N CYS A 101 10.10 -16.65 -10.37
CA CYS A 101 11.25 -17.44 -9.89
C CYS A 101 12.41 -17.34 -10.87
N LEU A 102 13.61 -17.20 -10.32
CA LEU A 102 14.87 -17.39 -11.03
C LEU A 102 15.49 -18.70 -10.58
N PRO A 103 15.34 -19.78 -11.37
CA PRO A 103 16.09 -21.00 -11.16
C PRO A 103 17.59 -20.73 -11.27
N ASN A 104 18.42 -21.48 -10.55
CA ASN A 104 19.87 -21.33 -10.60
C ASN A 104 20.39 -21.42 -12.04
N GLY A 105 20.78 -20.27 -12.62
CA GLY A 105 21.30 -20.18 -13.99
C GLY A 105 20.25 -20.17 -15.12
N GLY A 106 18.96 -20.08 -14.78
CA GLY A 106 17.85 -20.07 -15.74
C GLY A 106 17.25 -18.68 -16.02
N THR A 107 16.30 -18.66 -16.97
CA THR A 107 15.47 -17.48 -17.24
C THR A 107 14.35 -17.34 -16.21
N PRO A 108 13.88 -16.09 -15.92
CA PRO A 108 12.74 -15.88 -15.03
C PRO A 108 11.48 -16.59 -15.53
N ILE A 109 10.82 -17.33 -14.65
CA ILE A 109 9.58 -18.06 -14.92
C ILE A 109 8.51 -17.68 -13.90
N SER A 110 7.24 -17.77 -14.30
CA SER A 110 6.12 -17.63 -13.36
C SER A 110 6.05 -18.86 -12.46
N CYS A 111 5.83 -18.67 -11.16
CA CYS A 111 5.85 -19.75 -10.17
C CYS A 111 4.89 -19.48 -9.01
N SER A 112 4.73 -20.47 -8.12
CA SER A 112 3.89 -20.36 -6.90
C SER A 112 4.74 -20.33 -5.63
N GLY A 113 5.89 -19.62 -5.65
CA GLY A 113 6.75 -19.48 -4.47
C GLY A 113 8.12 -20.13 -4.58
N GLY A 114 8.44 -20.73 -5.72
CA GLY A 114 9.77 -21.29 -6.04
C GLY A 114 10.17 -22.53 -5.25
N GLY A 115 11.24 -23.18 -5.70
CA GLY A 115 11.89 -24.31 -5.04
C GLY A 115 12.97 -23.89 -4.04
N PRO A 116 13.64 -24.89 -3.41
CA PRO A 116 14.81 -24.65 -2.56
C PRO A 116 15.93 -23.97 -3.36
N ASP A 117 16.67 -23.08 -2.72
CA ASP A 117 17.77 -22.32 -3.32
C ASP A 117 17.39 -21.40 -4.49
N GLU A 118 16.14 -21.33 -4.89
CA GLU A 118 15.68 -20.43 -5.94
C GLU A 118 15.47 -18.99 -5.44
N THR A 119 15.77 -18.04 -6.30
CA THR A 119 15.46 -16.64 -6.04
C THR A 119 14.04 -16.33 -6.52
N VAL A 120 13.21 -15.81 -5.64
CA VAL A 120 11.82 -15.46 -5.93
C VAL A 120 11.63 -13.96 -5.83
N MET A 121 11.06 -13.39 -6.87
CA MET A 121 10.61 -12.01 -6.90
C MET A 121 9.08 -11.99 -6.79
N VAL A 122 8.56 -11.20 -5.86
CA VAL A 122 7.12 -10.99 -5.73
C VAL A 122 6.80 -9.54 -6.01
N THR A 123 5.84 -9.34 -6.90
CA THR A 123 5.28 -8.03 -7.22
C THR A 123 3.81 -8.02 -6.85
N VAL A 124 3.40 -7.00 -6.10
CA VAL A 124 2.00 -6.80 -5.69
C VAL A 124 1.55 -5.44 -6.18
N ASN A 125 0.44 -5.40 -6.91
CA ASN A 125 -0.18 -4.19 -7.38
C ASN A 125 -1.43 -3.90 -6.53
N LEU A 126 -1.48 -2.72 -5.96
CA LEU A 126 -2.56 -2.26 -5.08
C LEU A 126 -3.03 -0.89 -5.52
N ASN A 127 -4.33 -0.68 -5.45
CA ASN A 127 -4.92 0.65 -5.63
C ASN A 127 -5.64 1.04 -4.34
N LYS A 128 -5.31 2.20 -3.79
CA LYS A 128 -5.93 2.72 -2.57
C LYS A 128 -6.59 4.06 -2.86
N PRO A 129 -7.90 4.19 -2.56
CA PRO A 129 -8.56 5.49 -2.63
C PRO A 129 -7.96 6.44 -1.57
N PRO A 130 -7.93 7.75 -1.83
CA PRO A 130 -7.51 8.73 -0.86
C PRO A 130 -8.46 8.73 0.35
N LEU A 131 -7.95 9.16 1.49
CA LEU A 131 -8.71 9.26 2.74
C LEU A 131 -9.85 10.29 2.61
N ILE A 132 -9.57 11.39 1.92
CA ILE A 132 -10.53 12.47 1.70
C ILE A 132 -11.10 12.31 0.28
N PRO A 133 -12.43 12.04 0.14
CA PRO A 133 -13.06 11.77 -1.16
C PRO A 133 -12.89 12.90 -2.18
N PHE A 134 -12.74 14.15 -1.73
CA PHE A 134 -12.47 15.28 -2.60
C PHE A 134 -11.22 15.11 -3.46
N PHE A 135 -10.19 14.44 -2.94
CA PHE A 135 -8.96 14.20 -3.68
C PHE A 135 -9.07 13.08 -4.71
N SER A 136 -10.09 12.21 -4.63
CA SER A 136 -10.24 11.09 -5.56
C SER A 136 -10.36 11.52 -7.03
N GLN A 137 -10.91 12.71 -7.27
CA GLN A 137 -11.05 13.27 -8.62
C GLN A 137 -9.71 13.67 -9.28
N PHE A 138 -8.65 13.80 -8.49
CA PHE A 138 -7.31 14.14 -8.99
C PHE A 138 -6.45 12.90 -9.32
N PHE A 139 -6.92 11.71 -8.95
CA PHE A 139 -6.18 10.46 -9.18
C PHE A 139 -6.83 9.61 -10.27
N PRO A 140 -6.03 9.06 -11.21
CA PRO A 140 -6.54 8.09 -12.19
C PRO A 140 -7.19 6.89 -11.47
N ALA A 141 -8.30 6.38 -12.02
CA ALA A 141 -9.05 5.26 -11.43
C ALA A 141 -9.49 5.48 -9.97
N GLY A 142 -9.61 6.75 -9.51
CA GLY A 142 -10.10 7.09 -8.18
C GLY A 142 -9.18 6.75 -7.02
N GLY A 143 -7.89 6.43 -7.27
CA GLY A 143 -6.95 6.08 -6.23
C GLY A 143 -5.48 6.20 -6.61
N VAL A 144 -4.63 5.98 -5.61
CA VAL A 144 -3.17 5.93 -5.77
C VAL A 144 -2.75 4.49 -5.94
N GLY A 145 -2.12 4.19 -7.09
CA GLY A 145 -1.54 2.88 -7.37
C GLY A 145 -0.22 2.68 -6.60
N PHE A 146 -0.12 1.58 -5.86
CA PHE A 146 1.12 1.13 -5.24
C PHE A 146 1.58 -0.14 -5.93
N GLN A 147 2.80 -0.11 -6.44
CA GLN A 147 3.51 -1.30 -6.86
C GLN A 147 4.58 -1.62 -5.84
N LEU A 148 4.47 -2.78 -5.22
CA LEU A 148 5.42 -3.30 -4.25
C LEU A 148 6.16 -4.45 -4.90
N HIS A 149 7.47 -4.48 -4.72
CA HIS A 149 8.27 -5.61 -5.15
C HIS A 149 9.29 -5.95 -4.07
N THR A 150 9.60 -7.22 -3.98
CA THR A 150 10.64 -7.71 -3.09
C THR A 150 11.19 -9.01 -3.64
N THR A 151 12.44 -9.29 -3.34
CA THR A 151 13.17 -10.44 -3.86
C THR A 151 13.79 -11.17 -2.68
N TRP A 152 13.65 -12.49 -2.66
CA TRP A 152 14.24 -13.37 -1.67
C TRP A 152 14.95 -14.54 -2.35
N LYS A 153 15.92 -15.10 -1.67
CA LYS A 153 16.45 -16.40 -1.98
C LYS A 153 15.90 -17.40 -0.96
N ASN A 154 15.28 -18.47 -1.44
CA ASN A 154 14.79 -19.55 -0.59
C ASN A 154 15.96 -20.29 0.05
N GLU A 155 15.77 -20.73 1.29
CA GLU A 155 16.72 -21.61 1.95
C GLU A 155 16.71 -23.01 1.32
N PRO A 156 17.81 -23.79 1.45
CA PRO A 156 17.82 -25.19 1.04
C PRO A 156 16.97 -26.01 2.00
N TYR A 157 15.70 -26.23 1.66
CA TYR A 157 14.79 -27.09 2.42
C TYR A 157 14.47 -28.37 1.61
N THR A 158 14.20 -29.48 2.33
CA THR A 158 13.74 -30.72 1.70
C THR A 158 12.25 -30.57 1.34
N THR A 159 11.92 -30.74 0.07
CA THR A 159 10.53 -30.91 -0.36
C THR A 159 10.06 -32.28 0.07
N SER A 160 9.23 -32.36 1.09
CA SER A 160 8.53 -33.59 1.51
C SER A 160 7.31 -33.87 0.67
#